data_7e26814c34c36b94bbdd132d6d29152c
#
_entry.id   7e26814c34c36b94bbdd132d6d29152c
#
_cell.length_a   1.000
_cell.length_b   1.000
_cell.length_c   1.000
_cell.angle_alpha   90.00
_cell.angle_beta   90.00
_cell.angle_gamma   90.00
#
_symmetry.space_group_name_H-M   'P 1'
#
loop_
_entity.id
_entity.type
_entity.pdbx_description
1 polymer ?
#
loop_
_entity_poly.entity_id
_entity_poly.type
_entity_poly.pdbx_seq_one_letter_code
_entity_poly.pdbx_strand_id
1 'polypeptide(L)'
;MSGFETVSARMEAMLQVSVQAPVEDVERIMAAVSALDPLIMAAYDSNAFQTAGGIERYRPREGAAAGAESEVRKRPNVVQVGFHLPKDQGLLERVIEAIFQVHSYQEPLITLQDVLVSRSKGLDDKDNPHRWWNTTGDWKKATA
;
A
#
# COMPACT_ATOMS: atom_id res chain seq x y z
N MET A 1 11.83 9.54 14.31
CA MET A 1 13.11 9.94 13.68
C MET A 1 12.84 11.05 12.70
N SER A 2 13.67 12.07 12.70
CA SER A 2 13.58 13.18 11.75
C SER A 2 14.09 12.78 10.37
N GLY A 3 13.63 13.46 9.33
CA GLY A 3 14.15 13.28 7.99
C GLY A 3 15.64 13.62 7.92
N PHE A 4 16.33 13.01 6.99
CA PHE A 4 17.75 13.23 6.75
C PHE A 4 18.06 12.98 5.27
N GLU A 5 19.26 13.32 4.86
CA GLU A 5 19.69 13.16 3.48
C GLU A 5 20.99 12.39 3.39
N THR A 6 21.15 11.70 2.28
CA THR A 6 22.43 11.14 1.82
C THR A 6 22.80 11.83 0.52
N VAL A 7 23.89 11.42 -0.13
CA VAL A 7 24.24 11.95 -1.44
C VAL A 7 23.13 11.69 -2.46
N SER A 8 22.51 10.52 -2.40
CA SER A 8 21.58 10.06 -3.42
C SER A 8 20.11 10.20 -3.04
N ALA A 9 19.81 10.30 -1.75
CA ALA A 9 18.45 10.18 -1.26
C ALA A 9 18.10 11.24 -0.22
N ARG A 10 16.81 11.57 -0.17
CA ARG A 10 16.20 12.34 0.91
C ARG A 10 15.20 11.42 1.62
N MET A 11 15.29 11.34 2.94
CA MET A 11 14.32 10.61 3.75
C MET A 11 13.25 11.58 4.22
N GLU A 12 12.00 11.26 3.92
CA GLU A 12 10.86 12.14 4.06
C GLU A 12 9.82 11.50 4.99
N ALA A 13 9.29 12.28 5.93
CA ALA A 13 8.26 11.79 6.84
C ALA A 13 6.92 11.64 6.10
N MET A 14 6.34 10.45 6.17
CA MET A 14 5.06 10.13 5.54
C MET A 14 4.25 9.22 6.44
N LEU A 15 3.01 8.96 6.04
CA LEU A 15 2.18 7.92 6.63
C LEU A 15 2.17 6.70 5.72
N GLN A 16 2.40 5.55 6.30
CA GLN A 16 2.20 4.27 5.63
C GLN A 16 0.82 3.75 5.97
N VAL A 17 0.05 3.43 4.95
CA VAL A 17 -1.28 2.83 5.09
C VAL A 17 -1.20 1.41 4.60
N SER A 18 -1.66 0.46 5.40
CA SER A 18 -1.74 -0.94 5.02
C SER A 18 -3.17 -1.42 5.17
N VAL A 19 -3.71 -2.02 4.12
CA VAL A 19 -5.08 -2.51 4.06
C VAL A 19 -5.05 -4.02 3.87
N GLN A 20 -5.72 -4.74 4.77
CA GLN A 20 -5.90 -6.18 4.62
C GLN A 20 -7.21 -6.43 3.88
N ALA A 21 -7.17 -7.20 2.79
CA ALA A 21 -8.33 -7.39 1.94
C ALA A 21 -8.27 -8.70 1.18
N PRO A 22 -9.43 -9.27 0.85
CA PRO A 22 -9.45 -10.36 -0.14
C PRO A 22 -8.84 -9.86 -1.45
N VAL A 23 -8.12 -10.72 -2.15
CA VAL A 23 -7.39 -10.33 -3.37
C VAL A 23 -8.31 -9.70 -4.41
N GLU A 24 -9.55 -10.15 -4.50
CA GLU A 24 -10.53 -9.62 -5.45
C GLU A 24 -10.96 -8.17 -5.19
N ASP A 25 -10.69 -7.64 -3.98
CA ASP A 25 -11.03 -6.26 -3.64
C ASP A 25 -9.94 -5.26 -4.02
N VAL A 26 -8.73 -5.72 -4.31
CA VAL A 26 -7.54 -4.85 -4.41
C VAL A 26 -7.69 -3.78 -5.47
N GLU A 27 -8.11 -4.16 -6.68
CA GLU A 27 -8.22 -3.19 -7.78
C GLU A 27 -9.27 -2.12 -7.46
N ARG A 28 -10.38 -2.50 -6.85
CA ARG A 28 -11.43 -1.56 -6.46
C ARG A 28 -10.94 -0.60 -5.36
N ILE A 29 -10.20 -1.13 -4.38
CA ILE A 29 -9.61 -0.33 -3.31
C ILE A 29 -8.61 0.66 -3.89
N MET A 30 -7.69 0.19 -4.73
CA MET A 30 -6.66 1.06 -5.30
C MET A 30 -7.24 2.12 -6.24
N ALA A 31 -8.30 1.81 -6.96
CA ALA A 31 -9.01 2.80 -7.76
C ALA A 31 -9.60 3.92 -6.89
N ALA A 32 -10.21 3.55 -5.77
CA ALA A 32 -10.76 4.53 -4.83
C ALA A 32 -9.68 5.43 -4.21
N VAL A 33 -8.54 4.84 -3.83
CA VAL A 33 -7.41 5.58 -3.27
C VAL A 33 -6.82 6.53 -4.32
N SER A 34 -6.57 6.02 -5.53
CA SER A 34 -5.94 6.79 -6.60
C SER A 34 -6.80 7.97 -7.08
N ALA A 35 -8.11 7.89 -6.90
CA ALA A 35 -9.01 9.02 -7.19
C ALA A 35 -8.78 10.21 -6.25
N LEU A 36 -8.21 9.98 -5.07
CA LEU A 36 -7.93 11.01 -4.06
C LEU A 36 -6.47 11.44 -4.04
N ASP A 37 -5.56 10.50 -4.30
CA ASP A 37 -4.12 10.76 -4.30
C ASP A 37 -3.46 9.86 -5.34
N PRO A 38 -2.70 10.43 -6.29
CA PRO A 38 -2.08 9.65 -7.36
C PRO A 38 -0.91 8.76 -6.88
N LEU A 39 -0.54 8.80 -5.61
CA LEU A 39 0.55 7.99 -5.04
C LEU A 39 1.87 8.19 -5.79
N ILE A 40 2.25 9.45 -5.94
CA ILE A 40 3.44 9.85 -6.70
C ILE A 40 4.70 9.63 -5.86
N MET A 41 5.69 9.00 -6.50
CA MET A 41 7.07 8.93 -6.00
C MET A 41 7.99 9.37 -7.15
N ALA A 42 8.45 10.61 -7.12
CA ALA A 42 9.25 11.22 -8.17
C ALA A 42 8.57 11.10 -9.55
N ALA A 43 9.15 10.34 -10.48
CA ALA A 43 8.63 10.18 -11.83
C ALA A 43 7.60 9.05 -11.96
N TYR A 44 7.18 8.44 -10.85
CA TYR A 44 6.27 7.32 -10.84
C TYR A 44 5.00 7.63 -10.06
N ASP A 45 3.87 7.14 -10.53
CA ASP A 45 2.60 7.22 -9.81
C ASP A 45 2.05 5.83 -9.52
N SER A 46 0.91 5.78 -8.87
CA SER A 46 0.23 4.53 -8.53
C SER A 46 1.07 3.57 -7.71
N ASN A 47 1.96 4.11 -6.90
CA ASN A 47 2.90 3.32 -6.12
C ASN A 47 2.21 2.61 -4.96
N ALA A 48 2.26 1.29 -4.98
CA ALA A 48 1.74 0.45 -3.91
C ALA A 48 2.48 -0.88 -3.92
N PHE A 49 2.43 -1.58 -2.80
CA PHE A 49 3.01 -2.91 -2.68
C PHE A 49 1.94 -3.87 -2.19
N GLN A 50 1.75 -4.96 -2.90
CA GLN A 50 0.80 -6.01 -2.54
C GLN A 50 1.56 -7.28 -2.19
N THR A 51 1.22 -7.87 -1.04
CA THR A 51 1.83 -9.12 -0.59
C THR A 51 1.25 -10.32 -1.35
N ALA A 52 1.89 -11.45 -1.21
CA ALA A 52 1.28 -12.74 -1.56
C ALA A 52 0.07 -13.00 -0.64
N GLY A 53 -0.83 -13.89 -1.06
CA GLY A 53 -2.00 -14.24 -0.29
C GLY A 53 -1.66 -15.01 0.98
N GLY A 54 -2.32 -14.62 2.06
CA GLY A 54 -2.25 -15.30 3.36
C GLY A 54 -3.60 -15.84 3.77
N ILE A 55 -3.66 -16.35 4.98
CA ILE A 55 -4.89 -16.88 5.60
C ILE A 55 -5.30 -15.94 6.72
N GLU A 56 -6.47 -15.33 6.57
CA GLU A 56 -7.06 -14.50 7.60
C GLU A 56 -7.87 -15.38 8.54
N ARG A 57 -7.81 -15.07 9.82
CA ARG A 57 -8.53 -15.82 10.86
C ARG A 57 -9.45 -14.86 11.61
N TYR A 58 -10.70 -15.27 11.80
CA TYR A 58 -11.66 -14.51 12.58
C TYR A 58 -12.84 -15.39 12.97
N ARG A 59 -13.59 -14.95 13.96
CA ARG A 59 -14.84 -15.62 14.36
C ARG A 59 -15.93 -14.57 14.50
N PRO A 60 -17.03 -14.70 13.74
CA PRO A 60 -18.16 -13.80 13.91
C PRO A 60 -18.77 -13.91 15.30
N ARG A 61 -19.09 -12.77 15.87
CA ARG A 61 -19.79 -12.66 17.15
C ARG A 61 -21.18 -12.08 16.92
N GLU A 62 -21.96 -11.99 17.98
CA GLU A 62 -23.24 -11.27 17.93
C GLU A 62 -23.00 -9.83 17.43
N GLY A 63 -23.82 -9.39 16.48
CA GLY A 63 -23.65 -8.11 15.79
C GLY A 63 -22.95 -8.19 14.45
N ALA A 64 -22.27 -9.31 14.15
CA ALA A 64 -21.73 -9.53 12.83
C ALA A 64 -22.85 -9.77 11.81
N ALA A 65 -22.61 -9.36 10.55
CA ALA A 65 -23.60 -9.54 9.50
C ALA A 65 -23.99 -11.01 9.32
N ALA A 66 -23.03 -11.94 9.52
CA ALA A 66 -23.28 -13.38 9.43
C ALA A 66 -23.90 -13.99 10.70
N GLY A 67 -24.04 -13.20 11.78
CA GLY A 67 -24.44 -13.71 13.09
C GLY A 67 -23.31 -14.43 13.81
N ALA A 68 -23.55 -14.83 15.06
CA ALA A 68 -22.55 -15.49 15.89
C ALA A 68 -22.26 -16.91 15.40
N GLU A 69 -20.97 -17.30 15.42
CA GLU A 69 -20.52 -18.64 15.07
C GLU A 69 -19.60 -19.18 16.17
N SER A 70 -19.57 -20.50 16.30
CA SER A 70 -18.79 -21.16 17.35
C SER A 70 -17.33 -21.40 16.95
N GLU A 71 -17.04 -21.43 15.66
CA GLU A 71 -15.71 -21.79 15.15
C GLU A 71 -15.02 -20.61 14.47
N VAL A 72 -13.68 -20.63 14.53
CA VAL A 72 -12.84 -19.65 13.82
C VAL A 72 -12.88 -19.98 12.33
N ARG A 73 -13.21 -18.99 11.52
CA ARG A 73 -13.09 -19.11 10.07
C ARG A 73 -11.64 -18.88 9.66
N LYS A 74 -11.24 -19.55 8.58
CA LYS A 74 -9.93 -19.36 7.95
C LYS A 74 -10.17 -19.01 6.49
N ARG A 75 -9.89 -17.78 6.13
CA ARG A 75 -10.13 -17.30 4.79
C ARG A 75 -8.80 -17.20 4.03
N PRO A 76 -8.61 -17.99 2.95
CA PRO A 76 -7.40 -17.90 2.14
C PRO A 76 -7.47 -16.73 1.15
N ASN A 77 -6.34 -16.44 0.51
CA ASN A 77 -6.22 -15.43 -0.54
C ASN A 77 -6.55 -14.01 -0.05
N VAL A 78 -6.16 -13.73 1.19
CA VAL A 78 -6.24 -12.39 1.76
C VAL A 78 -4.84 -11.79 1.67
N VAL A 79 -4.74 -10.58 1.14
CA VAL A 79 -3.47 -9.87 0.93
C VAL A 79 -3.42 -8.61 1.80
N GLN A 80 -2.22 -8.06 1.93
CA GLN A 80 -2.03 -6.70 2.42
C GLN A 80 -1.55 -5.85 1.26
N VAL A 81 -2.19 -4.71 1.04
CA VAL A 81 -1.73 -3.71 0.10
C VAL A 81 -1.34 -2.46 0.88
N GLY A 82 -0.13 -1.98 0.62
CA GLY A 82 0.43 -0.84 1.33
C GLY A 82 0.81 0.28 0.38
N PHE A 83 0.64 1.50 0.84
CA PHE A 83 1.02 2.70 0.10
C PHE A 83 1.34 3.82 1.09
N HIS A 84 1.89 4.92 0.58
CA HIS A 84 2.30 6.04 1.41
C HIS A 84 1.51 7.29 1.06
N LEU A 85 1.11 8.02 2.09
CA LEU A 85 0.42 9.31 1.94
C LEU A 85 1.23 10.41 2.61
N PRO A 86 1.12 11.65 2.13
CA PRO A 86 1.64 12.77 2.89
C PRO A 86 0.91 12.88 4.24
N LYS A 87 1.55 13.51 5.22
CA LYS A 87 0.96 13.75 6.54
C LYS A 87 -0.08 14.86 6.45
N ASP A 88 -1.23 14.53 5.90
CA ASP A 88 -2.38 15.41 5.74
C ASP A 88 -3.60 14.70 6.33
N GLN A 89 -4.05 15.18 7.48
CA GLN A 89 -5.16 14.56 8.21
C GLN A 89 -6.44 14.51 7.38
N GLY A 90 -6.77 15.57 6.69
CA GLY A 90 -7.98 15.62 5.87
C GLY A 90 -7.95 14.63 4.71
N LEU A 91 -6.80 14.50 4.06
CA LEU A 91 -6.61 13.50 3.01
C LEU A 91 -6.72 12.08 3.57
N LEU A 92 -6.07 11.83 4.71
CA LEU A 92 -6.10 10.53 5.37
C LEU A 92 -7.53 10.10 5.70
N GLU A 93 -8.32 11.01 6.26
CA GLU A 93 -9.72 10.73 6.58
C GLU A 93 -10.53 10.37 5.35
N ARG A 94 -10.34 11.10 4.24
CA ARG A 94 -11.03 10.82 2.97
C ARG A 94 -10.61 9.48 2.38
N VAL A 95 -9.33 9.14 2.46
CA VAL A 95 -8.81 7.86 1.94
C VAL A 95 -9.40 6.70 2.73
N ILE A 96 -9.37 6.77 4.06
CA ILE A 96 -9.94 5.72 4.91
C ILE A 96 -11.42 5.54 4.61
N GLU A 97 -12.19 6.64 4.52
CA GLU A 97 -13.61 6.55 4.21
C GLU A 97 -13.84 5.93 2.83
N ALA A 98 -13.07 6.32 1.84
CA ALA A 98 -13.18 5.75 0.49
C ALA A 98 -12.93 4.24 0.49
N ILE A 99 -11.95 3.76 1.28
CA ILE A 99 -11.68 2.34 1.41
C ILE A 99 -12.88 1.63 2.05
N PHE A 100 -13.43 2.18 3.12
CA PHE A 100 -14.61 1.59 3.78
C PHE A 100 -15.79 1.44 2.83
N GLN A 101 -15.96 2.37 1.90
CA GLN A 101 -17.08 2.33 0.95
C GLN A 101 -16.96 1.22 -0.10
N VAL A 102 -15.76 0.73 -0.36
CA VAL A 102 -15.52 -0.24 -1.44
C VAL A 102 -14.99 -1.59 -0.94
N HIS A 103 -14.56 -1.67 0.30
CA HIS A 103 -14.07 -2.91 0.90
C HIS A 103 -15.25 -3.85 1.14
N SER A 104 -15.07 -5.14 0.91
CA SER A 104 -16.15 -6.11 1.05
C SER A 104 -16.43 -6.51 2.50
N TYR A 105 -15.58 -6.11 3.46
CA TYR A 105 -15.78 -6.47 4.86
C TYR A 105 -16.60 -5.44 5.61
N GLN A 106 -17.32 -5.92 6.61
CA GLN A 106 -17.98 -5.07 7.60
C GLN A 106 -16.97 -4.35 8.49
N GLU A 107 -15.81 -4.99 8.72
CA GLU A 107 -14.75 -4.50 9.59
C GLU A 107 -13.40 -4.58 8.86
N PRO A 108 -13.14 -3.69 7.91
CA PRO A 108 -11.83 -3.67 7.23
C PRO A 108 -10.71 -3.40 8.21
N LEU A 109 -9.60 -4.12 8.09
CA LEU A 109 -8.42 -3.86 8.89
C LEU A 109 -7.49 -2.94 8.12
N ILE A 110 -7.36 -1.71 8.62
CA ILE A 110 -6.47 -0.69 8.07
C ILE A 110 -5.53 -0.26 9.18
N THR A 111 -4.23 -0.33 8.93
CA THR A 111 -3.22 0.12 9.89
C THR A 111 -2.45 1.30 9.35
N LEU A 112 -2.07 2.20 10.25
CA LEU A 112 -1.33 3.42 9.93
C LEU A 112 -0.03 3.44 10.71
N GLN A 113 1.04 3.86 10.07
CA GLN A 113 2.34 4.01 10.71
C GLN A 113 3.01 5.30 10.24
N ASP A 114 3.68 5.98 11.18
CA ASP A 114 4.60 7.06 10.84
C ASP A 114 5.91 6.43 10.36
N VAL A 115 6.35 6.81 9.17
CA VAL A 115 7.57 6.25 8.57
C VAL A 115 8.40 7.34 7.91
N LEU A 116 9.67 7.02 7.66
CA LEU A 116 10.52 7.78 6.75
C LEU A 116 10.60 7.01 5.44
N VAL A 117 10.36 7.71 4.34
CA VAL A 117 10.37 7.12 3.00
C VAL A 117 11.46 7.78 2.17
N SER A 118 12.23 6.98 1.46
CA SER A 118 13.29 7.49 0.61
C SER A 118 12.73 8.14 -0.66
N ARG A 119 13.36 9.24 -1.04
CA ARG A 119 13.15 9.90 -2.34
C ARG A 119 14.50 10.07 -2.99
N SER A 120 14.59 9.76 -4.27
CA SER A 120 15.79 10.06 -5.06
C SER A 120 15.96 11.58 -5.19
N LYS A 121 17.19 12.04 -5.14
CA LYS A 121 17.52 13.45 -5.35
C LYS A 121 17.70 13.84 -6.82
N GLY A 122 17.27 12.94 -7.74
CA GLY A 122 17.37 13.21 -9.17
C GLY A 122 18.78 13.08 -9.68
N LEU A 123 19.45 12.04 -9.34
CA LEU A 123 20.85 11.86 -9.65
C LEU A 123 21.14 11.55 -11.10
N ASP A 124 22.30 11.97 -11.51
CA ASP A 124 22.93 11.48 -12.71
C ASP A 124 23.65 10.17 -12.35
N ASP A 125 22.92 9.07 -12.41
CA ASP A 125 23.45 7.74 -12.14
C ASP A 125 23.47 6.86 -13.41
N LYS A 126 23.59 7.48 -14.56
CA LYS A 126 23.58 6.82 -15.85
C LYS A 126 24.65 5.73 -15.99
N ASP A 127 25.75 5.86 -15.26
CA ASP A 127 26.86 4.93 -15.32
C ASP A 127 26.78 3.83 -14.24
N ASN A 128 25.76 3.85 -13.37
CA ASN A 128 25.62 2.83 -12.35
C ASN A 128 25.24 1.49 -13.00
N PRO A 129 26.11 0.46 -12.90
CA PRO A 129 25.87 -0.81 -13.59
C PRO A 129 24.69 -1.60 -13.05
N HIS A 130 24.16 -1.25 -11.88
CA HIS A 130 23.03 -1.93 -11.27
C HIS A 130 21.68 -1.36 -11.69
N ARG A 131 21.67 -0.21 -12.36
CA ARG A 131 20.41 0.32 -12.91
C ARG A 131 19.98 -0.52 -14.11
N TRP A 132 18.69 -0.85 -14.18
CA TRP A 132 18.18 -1.71 -15.24
C TRP A 132 18.50 -1.18 -16.64
N TRP A 133 18.45 0.16 -16.85
CA TRP A 133 18.76 0.76 -18.16
C TRP A 133 20.23 0.62 -18.57
N ASN A 134 21.10 0.26 -17.63
CA ASN A 134 22.52 0.00 -17.92
C ASN A 134 22.82 -1.49 -18.03
N THR A 135 21.84 -2.34 -17.81
CA THR A 135 22.01 -3.80 -17.97
C THR A 135 21.80 -4.20 -19.43
N THR A 136 22.32 -5.36 -19.80
CA THR A 136 22.01 -5.97 -21.08
C THR A 136 20.72 -6.78 -20.94
N GLY A 137 19.85 -6.70 -21.96
CA GLY A 137 18.63 -7.49 -21.99
C GLY A 137 17.36 -6.69 -21.77
N ASP A 138 16.28 -7.39 -21.48
CA ASP A 138 14.93 -6.85 -21.50
C ASP A 138 14.49 -6.32 -20.14
N TRP A 139 15.20 -5.36 -19.57
CA TRP A 139 14.85 -4.82 -18.26
C TRP A 139 13.42 -4.27 -18.20
N LYS A 140 12.85 -3.84 -19.32
CA LYS A 140 11.45 -3.38 -19.37
C LYS A 140 10.44 -4.49 -19.12
N LYS A 141 10.84 -5.74 -19.32
CA LYS A 141 9.99 -6.91 -19.11
C LYS A 141 10.16 -7.55 -17.74
N ALA A 142 10.98 -6.97 -16.87
CA ALA A 142 11.21 -7.48 -15.53
C ALA A 142 10.00 -7.24 -14.61
N THR A 143 8.81 -7.33 -15.15
CA THR A 143 7.54 -7.27 -14.41
C THR A 143 6.97 -8.67 -14.37
N ALA A 144 6.67 -9.12 -13.19
CA ALA A 144 6.03 -10.41 -12.99
C ALA A 144 4.58 -10.36 -13.44
#